data_ef6bea46424a0d02a7813668868b77ca
#
_entry.id   ef6bea46424a0d02a7813668868b77ca
#
_cell.length_a   1.000
_cell.length_b   1.000
_cell.length_c   1.000
_cell.angle_alpha   90.00
_cell.angle_beta   90.00
_cell.angle_gamma   90.00
#
_symmetry.space_group_name_H-M   'P 1'
#
loop_
_entity.id
_entity.type
_entity.pdbx_description
1 polymer ?
#
loop_
_entity_poly.entity_id
_entity_poly.type
_entity_poly.pdbx_seq_one_letter_code
_entity_poly.pdbx_strand_id
1 'polypeptide(L)'
;MAVPAEWITPRWPAPANVRAVCTTRAGGRSRAPYESLNLGDHVGDSAQAVAANRAVFAAALQARPVFLKQVHGLHSVRLDADTPEGIEADGCVTTTRGVACTIMVADCLPVLFAAADGRAVAAAHAGWRGLADGAGRNILEAVWIRFRELAQLRSPDQTLAWLGPCIGPDAFEVGPEVKTVFDSNDPVATALFKAQRDGKWLADLAGLARRRLHALGITRVYGNDGSREWCTVSNPSRFFSHRRDRISGRFAAGIWLP
;
A
#
# COMPACT_ATOMS: atom_id res chain seq x y z
N MET A 1 4.90 -12.20 -20.04
CA MET A 1 3.81 -11.34 -20.57
C MET A 1 4.10 -9.89 -20.16
N ALA A 2 3.66 -8.92 -20.96
CA ALA A 2 3.78 -7.52 -20.55
C ALA A 2 2.77 -7.20 -19.44
N VAL A 3 3.11 -6.25 -18.56
CA VAL A 3 2.18 -5.70 -17.57
C VAL A 3 0.99 -5.07 -18.31
N PRO A 4 -0.27 -5.35 -17.93
CA PRO A 4 -1.44 -4.75 -18.55
C PRO A 4 -1.38 -3.21 -18.55
N ALA A 5 -1.78 -2.59 -19.66
CA ALA A 5 -1.64 -1.14 -19.85
C ALA A 5 -2.50 -0.31 -18.87
N GLU A 6 -3.59 -0.89 -18.36
CA GLU A 6 -4.47 -0.28 -17.37
C GLU A 6 -3.90 -0.30 -15.95
N TRP A 7 -2.83 -1.08 -15.69
CA TRP A 7 -2.16 -1.06 -14.40
C TRP A 7 -1.20 0.13 -14.29
N ILE A 8 -0.96 0.57 -13.08
CA ILE A 8 -0.08 1.70 -12.80
C ILE A 8 1.35 1.18 -12.63
N THR A 9 2.24 1.62 -13.51
CA THR A 9 3.69 1.47 -13.28
C THR A 9 4.19 2.72 -12.55
N PRO A 10 4.77 2.59 -11.34
CA PRO A 10 5.32 3.71 -10.59
C PRO A 10 6.29 4.55 -11.40
N ARG A 11 6.05 5.87 -11.48
CA ARG A 11 6.98 6.83 -12.08
C ARG A 11 7.87 7.41 -11.00
N TRP A 12 9.01 6.79 -10.80
CA TRP A 12 10.00 7.16 -9.81
C TRP A 12 11.40 6.73 -10.27
N PRO A 13 12.51 7.32 -9.76
CA PRO A 13 13.87 6.98 -10.17
C PRO A 13 14.40 5.73 -9.45
N ALA A 14 13.61 4.65 -9.43
CA ALA A 14 14.08 3.37 -8.90
C ALA A 14 15.13 2.76 -9.81
N PRO A 15 16.08 1.99 -9.26
CA PRO A 15 17.06 1.24 -10.05
C PRO A 15 16.43 0.33 -11.10
N ALA A 16 17.11 0.14 -12.23
CA ALA A 16 16.59 -0.65 -13.37
C ALA A 16 16.26 -2.11 -13.03
N ASN A 17 16.87 -2.64 -11.96
CA ASN A 17 16.59 -3.98 -11.42
C ASN A 17 15.50 -3.99 -10.35
N VAL A 18 14.75 -2.91 -10.16
CA VAL A 18 13.56 -2.88 -9.31
C VAL A 18 12.34 -2.80 -10.21
N ARG A 19 11.41 -3.69 -10.01
CA ARG A 19 10.11 -3.72 -10.69
C ARG A 19 9.00 -3.44 -9.70
N ALA A 20 8.03 -2.63 -10.10
CA ALA A 20 6.86 -2.33 -9.29
C ALA A 20 5.64 -2.07 -10.17
N VAL A 21 4.47 -2.49 -9.67
CA VAL A 21 3.18 -2.24 -10.30
C VAL A 21 2.10 -2.02 -9.24
N CYS A 22 1.03 -1.34 -9.63
CA CYS A 22 -0.21 -1.34 -8.87
C CYS A 22 -1.35 -1.70 -9.83
N THR A 23 -2.14 -2.73 -9.50
CA THR A 23 -3.25 -3.14 -10.34
C THR A 23 -4.39 -2.13 -10.28
N THR A 24 -5.28 -2.20 -11.26
CA THR A 24 -6.62 -1.65 -11.17
C THR A 24 -7.63 -2.76 -10.87
N ARG A 25 -8.93 -2.43 -10.85
CA ARG A 25 -9.98 -3.44 -10.72
C ARG A 25 -10.26 -4.23 -12.00
N ALA A 26 -9.70 -3.81 -13.13
CA ALA A 26 -9.98 -4.39 -14.45
C ALA A 26 -9.10 -5.59 -14.78
N GLY A 27 -9.59 -6.45 -15.69
CA GLY A 27 -8.80 -7.54 -16.28
C GLY A 27 -8.88 -8.91 -15.56
N GLY A 28 -9.82 -9.06 -14.63
CA GLY A 28 -10.00 -10.29 -13.85
C GLY A 28 -11.19 -11.15 -14.23
N ARG A 29 -11.50 -12.13 -13.37
CA ARG A 29 -12.55 -13.14 -13.55
C ARG A 29 -13.70 -13.03 -12.54
N SER A 30 -13.57 -12.20 -11.51
CA SER A 30 -14.61 -12.00 -10.50
C SER A 30 -15.84 -11.33 -11.09
N ARG A 31 -17.02 -11.71 -10.60
CA ARG A 31 -18.30 -11.10 -10.96
C ARG A 31 -18.71 -10.04 -9.94
N ALA A 32 -19.78 -9.30 -10.23
CA ALA A 32 -20.35 -8.33 -9.28
C ALA A 32 -20.59 -8.96 -7.89
N PRO A 33 -20.27 -8.25 -6.80
CA PRO A 33 -19.77 -6.87 -6.71
C PRO A 33 -18.22 -6.76 -6.79
N TYR A 34 -17.49 -7.81 -7.12
CA TYR A 34 -16.03 -7.91 -7.11
C TYR A 34 -15.39 -7.71 -8.49
N GLU A 35 -16.12 -7.15 -9.45
CA GLU A 35 -15.69 -6.99 -10.85
C GLU A 35 -14.44 -6.11 -10.96
N SER A 36 -13.38 -6.62 -11.58
CA SER A 36 -13.21 -7.99 -12.05
C SER A 36 -11.94 -8.63 -11.49
N LEU A 37 -10.85 -7.86 -11.24
CA LEU A 37 -9.55 -8.33 -10.75
C LEU A 37 -9.46 -8.24 -9.23
N ASN A 38 -10.39 -8.89 -8.54
CA ASN A 38 -10.30 -9.00 -7.09
C ASN A 38 -9.19 -10.00 -6.69
N LEU A 39 -8.26 -9.56 -5.86
CA LEU A 39 -7.13 -10.35 -5.34
C LEU A 39 -7.32 -10.76 -3.87
N GLY A 40 -8.36 -10.20 -3.21
CA GLY A 40 -8.66 -10.47 -1.80
C GLY A 40 -9.51 -11.74 -1.62
N ASP A 41 -9.00 -12.70 -0.86
CA ASP A 41 -9.64 -13.97 -0.54
C ASP A 41 -10.56 -13.93 0.71
N HIS A 42 -10.53 -12.81 1.42
CA HIS A 42 -11.26 -12.58 2.68
C HIS A 42 -12.50 -11.69 2.53
N VAL A 43 -12.92 -11.39 1.30
CA VAL A 43 -14.02 -10.42 1.04
C VAL A 43 -15.35 -11.06 0.67
N GLY A 44 -15.38 -12.40 0.55
CA GLY A 44 -16.59 -13.17 0.23
C GLY A 44 -16.79 -13.45 -1.27
N ASP A 45 -15.77 -13.25 -2.10
CA ASP A 45 -15.77 -13.62 -3.52
C ASP A 45 -15.53 -15.13 -3.71
N SER A 46 -15.79 -15.63 -4.91
CA SER A 46 -15.48 -17.02 -5.30
C SER A 46 -13.98 -17.30 -5.19
N ALA A 47 -13.62 -18.31 -4.40
CA ALA A 47 -12.22 -18.74 -4.24
C ALA A 47 -11.57 -19.09 -5.59
N GLN A 48 -12.34 -19.70 -6.52
CA GLN A 48 -11.86 -20.01 -7.86
C GLN A 48 -11.56 -18.76 -8.67
N ALA A 49 -12.41 -17.72 -8.59
CA ALA A 49 -12.19 -16.45 -9.29
C ALA A 49 -10.96 -15.72 -8.73
N VAL A 50 -10.83 -15.67 -7.39
CA VAL A 50 -9.67 -15.08 -6.73
C VAL A 50 -8.38 -15.79 -7.09
N ALA A 51 -8.36 -17.14 -7.09
CA ALA A 51 -7.20 -17.93 -7.50
C ALA A 51 -6.80 -17.63 -8.96
N ALA A 52 -7.77 -17.56 -9.87
CA ALA A 52 -7.53 -17.20 -11.27
C ALA A 52 -6.97 -15.77 -11.40
N ASN A 53 -7.48 -14.82 -10.63
CA ASN A 53 -6.99 -13.43 -10.62
C ASN A 53 -5.56 -13.35 -10.06
N ARG A 54 -5.25 -14.07 -8.97
CA ARG A 54 -3.89 -14.16 -8.42
C ARG A 54 -2.91 -14.78 -9.42
N ALA A 55 -3.35 -15.77 -10.19
CA ALA A 55 -2.54 -16.35 -11.28
C ALA A 55 -2.26 -15.33 -12.39
N VAL A 56 -3.24 -14.51 -12.79
CA VAL A 56 -3.05 -13.39 -13.74
C VAL A 56 -2.01 -12.40 -13.20
N PHE A 57 -2.13 -12.04 -11.92
CA PHE A 57 -1.18 -11.12 -11.26
C PHE A 57 0.24 -11.71 -11.25
N ALA A 58 0.42 -12.94 -10.77
CA ALA A 58 1.71 -13.60 -10.72
C ALA A 58 2.37 -13.74 -12.12
N ALA A 59 1.59 -14.09 -13.13
CA ALA A 59 2.07 -14.21 -14.51
C ALA A 59 2.53 -12.86 -15.08
N ALA A 60 1.85 -11.75 -14.75
CA ALA A 60 2.25 -10.42 -15.19
C ALA A 60 3.52 -9.92 -14.49
N LEU A 61 3.73 -10.28 -13.22
CA LEU A 61 4.95 -9.96 -12.48
C LEU A 61 6.15 -10.80 -12.94
N GLN A 62 5.94 -11.99 -13.44
CA GLN A 62 7.00 -13.01 -13.64
C GLN A 62 7.79 -13.26 -12.34
N ALA A 63 7.11 -13.17 -11.22
CA ALA A 63 7.62 -13.36 -9.87
C ALA A 63 6.51 -13.97 -9.01
N ARG A 64 6.87 -14.54 -7.87
CA ARG A 64 5.93 -15.09 -6.90
C ARG A 64 5.43 -13.96 -5.97
N PRO A 65 4.19 -13.48 -6.11
CA PRO A 65 3.61 -12.57 -5.13
C PRO A 65 3.37 -13.30 -3.82
N VAL A 66 3.69 -12.69 -2.69
CA VAL A 66 3.34 -13.19 -1.36
C VAL A 66 2.21 -12.33 -0.81
N PHE A 67 1.04 -12.93 -0.64
CA PHE A 67 -0.13 -12.28 -0.08
C PHE A 67 -0.16 -12.47 1.43
N LEU A 68 -0.22 -11.36 2.17
CA LEU A 68 -0.26 -11.31 3.62
C LEU A 68 -1.71 -11.35 4.13
N LYS A 69 -1.91 -11.87 5.34
CA LYS A 69 -3.11 -11.61 6.12
C LYS A 69 -2.96 -10.26 6.82
N GLN A 70 -3.44 -9.19 6.17
CA GLN A 70 -3.36 -7.83 6.66
C GLN A 70 -4.41 -7.57 7.76
N VAL A 71 -3.98 -7.08 8.91
CA VAL A 71 -4.82 -6.88 10.11
C VAL A 71 -4.83 -5.44 10.61
N HIS A 72 -4.26 -4.50 9.84
CA HIS A 72 -4.06 -3.09 10.19
C HIS A 72 -3.15 -2.91 11.42
N GLY A 73 -2.22 -3.84 11.61
CA GLY A 73 -1.21 -3.84 12.67
C GLY A 73 0.10 -3.19 12.24
N LEU A 74 1.16 -3.46 13.03
CA LEU A 74 2.51 -2.92 12.82
C LEU A 74 3.53 -4.01 12.47
N HIS A 75 3.09 -5.27 12.38
CA HIS A 75 4.01 -6.37 12.11
C HIS A 75 4.48 -6.32 10.65
N SER A 76 5.79 -6.49 10.45
CA SER A 76 6.42 -6.65 9.15
C SER A 76 7.25 -7.92 9.12
N VAL A 77 7.30 -8.61 7.97
CA VAL A 77 8.01 -9.88 7.78
C VAL A 77 9.07 -9.77 6.70
N ARG A 78 10.14 -10.53 6.81
CA ARG A 78 11.07 -10.78 5.72
C ARG A 78 10.50 -11.90 4.86
N LEU A 79 10.51 -11.70 3.54
CA LEU A 79 10.10 -12.70 2.57
C LEU A 79 11.31 -13.35 1.89
N ASP A 80 11.20 -14.64 1.65
CA ASP A 80 12.12 -15.45 0.84
C ASP A 80 11.34 -16.41 -0.07
N ALA A 81 12.05 -17.34 -0.72
CA ALA A 81 11.43 -18.29 -1.64
C ALA A 81 10.44 -19.24 -0.96
N ASP A 82 10.67 -19.56 0.31
CA ASP A 82 9.88 -20.56 1.07
C ASP A 82 8.81 -19.92 1.95
N THR A 83 8.75 -18.59 2.02
CA THR A 83 7.77 -17.87 2.85
C THR A 83 6.34 -18.25 2.44
N PRO A 84 5.50 -18.81 3.33
CA PRO A 84 4.12 -19.17 2.98
C PRO A 84 3.24 -17.93 2.78
N GLU A 85 2.14 -18.10 2.07
CA GLU A 85 1.08 -17.09 1.99
C GLU A 85 0.28 -17.03 3.31
N GLY A 86 -0.42 -15.91 3.53
CA GLY A 86 -1.34 -15.76 4.65
C GLY A 86 -0.68 -15.48 6.00
N ILE A 87 0.63 -15.19 6.04
CA ILE A 87 1.29 -14.71 7.27
C ILE A 87 0.63 -13.41 7.71
N GLU A 88 0.30 -13.32 9.01
CA GLU A 88 -0.29 -12.14 9.60
C GLU A 88 0.77 -11.03 9.73
N ALA A 89 0.67 -10.05 8.83
CA ALA A 89 1.52 -8.87 8.78
C ALA A 89 0.90 -7.78 7.91
N ASP A 90 1.30 -6.53 8.14
CA ASP A 90 0.91 -5.37 7.36
C ASP A 90 2.09 -4.75 6.59
N GLY A 91 3.24 -5.39 6.63
CA GLY A 91 4.39 -5.01 5.85
C GLY A 91 5.31 -6.19 5.55
N CYS A 92 6.10 -6.05 4.50
CA CYS A 92 7.07 -7.06 4.12
C CYS A 92 8.29 -6.45 3.44
N VAL A 93 9.41 -7.15 3.54
CA VAL A 93 10.69 -6.75 2.97
C VAL A 93 11.38 -7.96 2.33
N THR A 94 12.13 -7.76 1.26
CA THR A 94 12.89 -8.85 0.63
C THR A 94 14.16 -8.36 -0.07
N THR A 95 15.16 -9.24 -0.13
CA THR A 95 16.32 -9.18 -1.03
C THR A 95 16.32 -10.35 -2.02
N THR A 96 15.31 -11.23 -1.91
CA THR A 96 15.21 -12.44 -2.70
C THR A 96 14.63 -12.11 -4.08
N ARG A 97 15.38 -12.48 -5.13
CA ARG A 97 14.91 -12.34 -6.52
C ARG A 97 13.69 -13.24 -6.79
N GLY A 98 12.81 -12.77 -7.65
CA GLY A 98 11.61 -13.52 -8.03
C GLY A 98 10.53 -13.60 -6.96
N VAL A 99 10.70 -12.94 -5.80
CA VAL A 99 9.70 -12.82 -4.73
C VAL A 99 9.17 -11.39 -4.69
N ALA A 100 7.85 -11.21 -4.77
CA ALA A 100 7.23 -9.89 -4.75
C ALA A 100 6.59 -9.57 -3.40
N CYS A 101 7.01 -8.48 -2.77
CA CYS A 101 6.28 -7.85 -1.68
C CYS A 101 4.94 -7.33 -2.22
N THR A 102 3.81 -7.83 -1.70
CA THR A 102 2.47 -7.53 -2.23
C THR A 102 1.56 -7.02 -1.12
N ILE A 103 0.93 -5.88 -1.36
CA ILE A 103 -0.05 -5.27 -0.45
C ILE A 103 -1.38 -5.11 -1.17
N MET A 104 -2.44 -5.65 -0.57
CA MET A 104 -3.81 -5.53 -1.06
C MET A 104 -4.54 -4.38 -0.39
N VAL A 105 -5.29 -3.60 -1.15
CA VAL A 105 -6.03 -2.45 -0.65
C VAL A 105 -7.40 -2.27 -1.31
N ALA A 106 -8.28 -1.59 -0.59
CA ALA A 106 -9.46 -0.88 -1.07
C ALA A 106 -9.68 0.27 -0.09
N ASP A 107 -9.12 1.43 -0.40
CA ASP A 107 -9.03 2.69 0.36
C ASP A 107 -7.78 2.91 1.21
N CYS A 108 -7.21 1.89 1.87
CA CYS A 108 -5.94 2.07 2.56
C CYS A 108 -4.80 2.36 1.56
N LEU A 109 -3.73 2.99 2.02
CA LEU A 109 -2.60 3.39 1.20
C LEU A 109 -1.57 2.25 1.09
N PRO A 110 -1.25 1.75 -0.11
CA PRO A 110 -0.09 0.90 -0.31
C PRO A 110 1.16 1.77 -0.46
N VAL A 111 2.21 1.47 0.29
CA VAL A 111 3.50 2.15 0.20
C VAL A 111 4.57 1.15 -0.21
N LEU A 112 5.28 1.46 -1.29
CA LEU A 112 6.40 0.65 -1.80
C LEU A 112 7.72 1.34 -1.49
N PHE A 113 8.75 0.56 -1.11
CA PHE A 113 10.09 1.04 -0.83
C PHE A 113 11.11 0.34 -1.70
N ALA A 114 12.09 1.09 -2.18
CA ALA A 114 13.26 0.55 -2.89
C ALA A 114 14.54 1.13 -2.30
N ALA A 115 15.56 0.29 -2.15
CA ALA A 115 16.92 0.76 -1.91
C ALA A 115 17.46 1.45 -3.17
N ALA A 116 18.15 2.59 -3.00
CA ALA A 116 18.66 3.40 -4.11
C ALA A 116 19.68 2.64 -4.98
N ASP A 117 20.28 1.58 -4.46
CA ASP A 117 21.19 0.67 -5.19
C ASP A 117 20.51 -0.62 -5.70
N GLY A 118 19.20 -0.76 -5.46
CA GLY A 118 18.42 -1.89 -5.97
C GLY A 118 18.64 -3.23 -5.29
N ARG A 119 19.26 -3.28 -4.10
CA ARG A 119 19.55 -4.55 -3.40
C ARG A 119 18.39 -5.11 -2.59
N ALA A 120 17.39 -4.28 -2.27
CA ALA A 120 16.24 -4.66 -1.46
C ALA A 120 14.99 -3.87 -1.85
N VAL A 121 13.83 -4.47 -1.59
CA VAL A 121 12.52 -3.85 -1.75
C VAL A 121 11.63 -4.16 -0.56
N ALA A 122 10.61 -3.32 -0.33
CA ALA A 122 9.64 -3.54 0.74
C ALA A 122 8.26 -2.96 0.36
N ALA A 123 7.24 -3.39 1.07
CA ALA A 123 5.89 -2.86 0.94
C ALA A 123 5.17 -2.76 2.29
N ALA A 124 4.32 -1.74 2.46
CA ALA A 124 3.53 -1.50 3.66
C ALA A 124 2.07 -1.24 3.34
N HIS A 125 1.17 -1.79 4.15
CA HIS A 125 -0.25 -1.51 4.19
C HIS A 125 -0.51 -0.38 5.18
N ALA A 126 -0.65 0.83 4.69
CA ALA A 126 -0.80 2.02 5.50
C ALA A 126 -2.26 2.51 5.56
N GLY A 127 -3.10 1.81 6.33
CA GLY A 127 -4.37 2.34 6.79
C GLY A 127 -4.15 3.36 7.92
N TRP A 128 -5.18 4.15 8.28
CA TRP A 128 -5.04 5.15 9.34
C TRP A 128 -4.58 4.55 10.69
N ARG A 129 -5.03 3.33 11.04
CA ARG A 129 -4.58 2.64 12.25
C ARG A 129 -3.09 2.32 12.22
N GLY A 130 -2.60 1.83 11.08
CA GLY A 130 -1.18 1.55 10.89
C GLY A 130 -0.31 2.80 10.83
N LEU A 131 -0.86 3.95 10.38
CA LEU A 131 -0.17 5.25 10.38
C LEU A 131 -0.28 5.98 11.72
N ALA A 132 -1.32 5.72 12.50
CA ALA A 132 -1.46 6.26 13.84
C ALA A 132 -0.34 5.69 14.72
N ASP A 133 0.26 6.56 15.52
CA ASP A 133 1.29 6.15 16.45
C ASP A 133 0.63 5.48 17.67
N GLY A 134 0.55 4.16 17.64
CA GLY A 134 0.15 3.38 18.81
C GLY A 134 1.40 2.86 19.53
N ALA A 135 1.79 3.45 20.65
CA ALA A 135 3.00 3.10 21.42
C ALA A 135 4.35 3.55 20.80
N GLY A 136 4.39 4.67 20.12
CA GLY A 136 5.62 5.29 19.63
C GLY A 136 6.13 4.75 18.30
N ARG A 137 5.31 3.99 17.56
CA ARG A 137 5.67 3.47 16.22
C ARG A 137 4.48 3.41 15.29
N ASN A 138 4.74 3.50 13.99
CA ASN A 138 3.79 3.30 12.93
C ASN A 138 4.29 2.23 11.93
N ILE A 139 3.41 1.77 11.05
CA ILE A 139 3.74 0.69 10.11
C ILE A 139 4.88 1.07 9.15
N LEU A 140 4.97 2.34 8.73
CA LEU A 140 6.02 2.78 7.81
C LEU A 140 7.39 2.73 8.50
N GLU A 141 7.45 3.12 9.76
CA GLU A 141 8.66 3.01 10.58
C GLU A 141 9.04 1.54 10.83
N ALA A 142 8.07 0.69 11.19
CA ALA A 142 8.31 -0.73 11.43
C ALA A 142 8.87 -1.44 10.17
N VAL A 143 8.30 -1.14 9.00
CA VAL A 143 8.80 -1.66 7.72
C VAL A 143 10.18 -1.08 7.41
N TRP A 144 10.37 0.25 7.57
CA TRP A 144 11.63 0.90 7.23
C TRP A 144 12.80 0.44 8.09
N ILE A 145 12.61 0.23 9.40
CA ILE A 145 13.65 -0.31 10.29
C ILE A 145 14.13 -1.67 9.76
N ARG A 146 13.22 -2.60 9.50
CA ARG A 146 13.54 -3.92 8.95
C ARG A 146 14.18 -3.84 7.56
N PHE A 147 13.65 -2.96 6.71
CA PHE A 147 14.17 -2.72 5.36
C PHE A 147 15.59 -2.17 5.39
N ARG A 148 15.85 -1.16 6.23
CA ARG A 148 17.17 -0.55 6.42
C ARG A 148 18.20 -1.58 6.90
N GLU A 149 17.83 -2.40 7.87
CA GLU A 149 18.68 -3.47 8.39
C GLU A 149 19.01 -4.50 7.32
N LEU A 150 17.99 -5.01 6.63
CA LEU A 150 18.14 -6.02 5.57
C LEU A 150 18.98 -5.50 4.38
N ALA A 151 18.75 -4.26 3.99
CA ALA A 151 19.47 -3.62 2.89
C ALA A 151 20.79 -2.96 3.33
N GLN A 152 21.14 -3.01 4.63
CA GLN A 152 22.35 -2.37 5.18
C GLN A 152 22.47 -0.89 4.78
N LEU A 153 21.36 -0.15 4.82
CA LEU A 153 21.35 1.26 4.47
C LEU A 153 21.96 2.10 5.57
N ARG A 154 22.83 3.02 5.21
CA ARG A 154 23.56 3.89 6.14
C ARG A 154 22.79 5.18 6.46
N SER A 155 21.89 5.58 5.55
CA SER A 155 21.16 6.84 5.64
C SER A 155 19.77 6.72 4.99
N PRO A 156 18.75 7.46 5.49
CA PRO A 156 17.40 7.45 4.93
C PRO A 156 17.30 7.91 3.47
N ASP A 157 18.20 8.78 3.00
CA ASP A 157 18.25 9.25 1.61
C ASP A 157 18.57 8.14 0.58
N GLN A 158 19.07 7.00 1.07
CA GLN A 158 19.25 5.78 0.27
C GLN A 158 17.93 5.02 0.06
N THR A 159 16.80 5.54 0.53
CA THR A 159 15.47 4.95 0.38
C THR A 159 14.61 5.79 -0.55
N LEU A 160 14.00 5.13 -1.53
CA LEU A 160 12.91 5.69 -2.32
C LEU A 160 11.59 5.11 -1.80
N ALA A 161 10.55 5.93 -1.71
CA ALA A 161 9.21 5.49 -1.39
C ALA A 161 8.24 5.91 -2.50
N TRP A 162 7.26 5.05 -2.80
CA TRP A 162 6.17 5.35 -3.71
C TRP A 162 4.84 5.09 -3.02
N LEU A 163 3.95 6.08 -3.08
CA LEU A 163 2.61 6.04 -2.55
C LEU A 163 1.63 5.67 -3.66
N GLY A 164 0.85 4.61 -3.47
CA GLY A 164 -0.16 4.18 -4.42
C GLY A 164 -1.52 4.85 -4.24
N PRO A 165 -2.54 4.42 -5.03
CA PRO A 165 -3.91 4.90 -4.88
C PRO A 165 -4.49 4.54 -3.51
N CYS A 166 -5.21 5.49 -2.91
CA CYS A 166 -5.93 5.31 -1.66
C CYS A 166 -7.19 6.20 -1.63
N ILE A 167 -7.93 6.19 -0.55
CA ILE A 167 -9.01 7.15 -0.34
C ILE A 167 -8.44 8.57 -0.26
N GLY A 168 -8.95 9.48 -1.07
CA GLY A 168 -8.45 10.85 -1.17
C GLY A 168 -8.97 11.78 -0.08
N PRO A 169 -8.34 12.97 0.07
CA PRO A 169 -8.63 13.91 1.14
C PRO A 169 -10.06 14.48 1.10
N ASP A 170 -10.71 14.48 -0.05
CA ASP A 170 -12.10 14.95 -0.18
C ASP A 170 -13.16 13.86 0.07
N ALA A 171 -12.71 12.62 0.34
CA ALA A 171 -13.59 11.46 0.52
C ALA A 171 -13.36 10.72 1.84
N PHE A 172 -12.23 10.97 2.50
CA PHE A 172 -11.87 10.26 3.72
C PHE A 172 -12.42 10.95 4.96
N GLU A 173 -13.75 10.89 5.14
CA GLU A 173 -14.39 11.36 6.37
C GLU A 173 -14.07 10.43 7.54
N VAL A 174 -13.65 11.03 8.66
CA VAL A 174 -13.27 10.36 9.92
C VAL A 174 -13.89 11.05 11.12
N GLY A 175 -13.98 10.33 12.23
CA GLY A 175 -14.41 10.89 13.50
C GLY A 175 -13.27 11.62 14.25
N PRO A 176 -13.63 12.30 15.36
CA PRO A 176 -12.65 13.02 16.18
C PRO A 176 -11.60 12.10 16.79
N GLU A 177 -11.93 10.83 17.03
CA GLU A 177 -10.99 9.83 17.55
C GLU A 177 -9.78 9.62 16.65
N VAL A 178 -9.97 9.64 15.33
CA VAL A 178 -8.86 9.51 14.37
C VAL A 178 -7.96 10.75 14.43
N LYS A 179 -8.56 11.95 14.39
CA LYS A 179 -7.82 13.21 14.46
C LYS A 179 -7.00 13.31 15.76
N THR A 180 -7.62 13.00 16.90
CA THR A 180 -6.99 13.08 18.22
C THR A 180 -5.72 12.25 18.29
N VAL A 181 -5.72 11.03 17.74
CA VAL A 181 -4.54 10.15 17.75
C VAL A 181 -3.37 10.79 16.99
N PHE A 182 -3.64 11.42 15.84
CA PHE A 182 -2.59 12.09 15.07
C PHE A 182 -2.10 13.38 15.74
N ASP A 183 -3.01 14.22 16.25
CA ASP A 183 -2.67 15.48 16.91
C ASP A 183 -1.82 15.27 18.17
N SER A 184 -2.10 14.22 18.95
CA SER A 184 -1.37 13.92 20.20
C SER A 184 0.10 13.59 19.94
N ASN A 185 0.39 13.02 18.79
CA ASN A 185 1.73 12.54 18.45
C ASN A 185 2.46 13.49 17.49
N ASP A 186 1.72 14.33 16.77
CA ASP A 186 2.27 15.23 15.76
C ASP A 186 1.35 16.44 15.52
N PRO A 187 1.50 17.54 16.27
CA PRO A 187 0.63 18.71 16.14
C PRO A 187 0.58 19.32 14.73
N VAL A 188 1.63 19.13 13.92
CA VAL A 188 1.66 19.65 12.54
C VAL A 188 0.76 18.81 11.63
N ALA A 189 0.44 17.57 12.00
CA ALA A 189 -0.50 16.72 11.26
C ALA A 189 -1.93 17.30 11.25
N THR A 190 -2.28 18.21 12.18
CA THR A 190 -3.57 18.92 12.20
C THR A 190 -3.92 19.57 10.87
N ALA A 191 -2.94 20.08 10.11
CA ALA A 191 -3.15 20.71 8.81
C ALA A 191 -3.65 19.73 7.72
N LEU A 192 -3.52 18.42 7.98
CA LEU A 192 -3.98 17.35 7.08
C LEU A 192 -5.43 16.91 7.38
N PHE A 193 -6.11 17.63 8.26
CA PHE A 193 -7.50 17.39 8.62
C PHE A 193 -8.33 18.66 8.37
N LYS A 194 -9.36 18.56 7.54
CA LYS A 194 -10.30 19.64 7.25
C LYS A 194 -11.60 19.40 8.00
N ALA A 195 -11.99 20.34 8.86
CA ALA A 195 -13.23 20.23 9.63
C ALA A 195 -14.47 20.10 8.74
N GLN A 196 -15.39 19.23 9.15
CA GLN A 196 -16.70 19.00 8.56
C GLN A 196 -17.79 19.26 9.59
N ARG A 197 -19.05 19.11 9.18
CA ARG A 197 -20.19 19.20 10.08
C ARG A 197 -20.17 18.06 11.11
N ASP A 198 -20.91 18.21 12.19
CA ASP A 198 -21.15 17.19 13.22
C ASP A 198 -19.87 16.61 13.85
N GLY A 199 -18.82 17.45 13.98
CA GLY A 199 -17.53 17.05 14.57
C GLY A 199 -16.71 16.06 13.74
N LYS A 200 -17.07 15.88 12.45
CA LYS A 200 -16.33 15.05 11.52
C LYS A 200 -15.17 15.82 10.88
N TRP A 201 -14.27 15.09 10.26
CA TRP A 201 -13.09 15.61 9.59
C TRP A 201 -12.86 14.89 8.27
N LEU A 202 -12.38 15.60 7.27
CA LEU A 202 -11.76 14.99 6.08
C LEU A 202 -10.25 14.91 6.31
N ALA A 203 -9.68 13.72 6.18
CA ALA A 203 -8.27 13.45 6.42
C ALA A 203 -7.52 13.19 5.10
N ASP A 204 -6.29 13.71 4.99
CA ASP A 204 -5.38 13.38 3.89
C ASP A 204 -4.47 12.21 4.28
N LEU A 205 -4.87 10.99 3.89
CA LEU A 205 -4.14 9.77 4.22
C LEU A 205 -2.74 9.75 3.57
N ALA A 206 -2.63 10.20 2.32
CA ALA A 206 -1.35 10.28 1.60
C ALA A 206 -0.44 11.34 2.21
N GLY A 207 -0.99 12.50 2.60
CA GLY A 207 -0.27 13.55 3.32
C GLY A 207 0.27 13.09 4.67
N LEU A 208 -0.56 12.37 5.45
CA LEU A 208 -0.15 11.76 6.72
C LEU A 208 1.02 10.79 6.52
N ALA A 209 0.94 9.92 5.51
CA ALA A 209 2.03 9.00 5.19
C ALA A 209 3.32 9.73 4.78
N ARG A 210 3.23 10.76 3.91
CA ARG A 210 4.39 11.59 3.54
C ARG A 210 5.05 12.22 4.76
N ARG A 211 4.24 12.74 5.65
CA ARG A 211 4.75 13.34 6.89
C ARG A 211 5.50 12.33 7.75
N ARG A 212 4.95 11.11 7.92
CA ARG A 212 5.63 10.02 8.64
C ARG A 212 6.96 9.63 7.98
N LEU A 213 6.99 9.52 6.65
CA LEU A 213 8.22 9.24 5.91
C LEU A 213 9.27 10.35 6.07
N HIS A 214 8.86 11.62 6.00
CA HIS A 214 9.76 12.76 6.21
C HIS A 214 10.32 12.79 7.63
N ALA A 215 9.52 12.45 8.64
CA ALA A 215 9.99 12.34 10.03
C ALA A 215 11.07 11.25 10.21
N LEU A 216 11.06 10.20 9.36
CA LEU A 216 12.11 9.18 9.29
C LEU A 216 13.34 9.63 8.47
N GLY A 217 13.31 10.84 7.89
CA GLY A 217 14.35 11.35 6.99
C GLY A 217 14.24 10.87 5.55
N ILE A 218 13.15 10.17 5.18
CA ILE A 218 12.90 9.70 3.81
C ILE A 218 12.24 10.84 3.04
N THR A 219 13.01 11.54 2.23
CA THR A 219 12.55 12.70 1.45
C THR A 219 12.24 12.37 -0.01
N ARG A 220 12.72 11.24 -0.51
CA ARG A 220 12.51 10.77 -1.89
C ARG A 220 11.19 10.02 -2.00
N VAL A 221 10.07 10.76 -1.91
CA VAL A 221 8.69 10.22 -1.89
C VAL A 221 7.95 10.63 -3.15
N TYR A 222 7.46 9.64 -3.89
CA TYR A 222 6.83 9.74 -5.21
C TYR A 222 5.39 9.21 -5.20
N GLY A 223 4.68 9.36 -6.31
CA GLY A 223 3.32 8.84 -6.51
C GLY A 223 2.26 9.76 -5.93
N ASN A 224 1.25 9.17 -5.32
CA ASN A 224 0.03 9.82 -4.86
C ASN A 224 0.30 11.16 -4.13
N ASP A 225 -0.15 12.24 -4.71
CA ASP A 225 0.01 13.61 -4.23
C ASP A 225 -1.25 14.17 -3.55
N GLY A 226 -2.26 13.31 -3.33
CA GLY A 226 -3.57 13.68 -2.79
C GLY A 226 -4.56 14.14 -3.86
N SER A 227 -4.17 14.22 -5.15
CA SER A 227 -5.07 14.61 -6.22
C SER A 227 -6.17 13.58 -6.47
N ARG A 228 -7.26 14.03 -7.13
CA ARG A 228 -8.45 13.24 -7.39
C ARG A 228 -8.19 11.98 -8.21
N GLU A 229 -7.16 11.97 -9.05
CA GLU A 229 -6.82 10.81 -9.88
C GLU A 229 -6.36 9.58 -9.07
N TRP A 230 -5.83 9.79 -7.88
CA TRP A 230 -5.39 8.74 -6.95
C TRP A 230 -6.49 8.26 -6.01
N CYS A 231 -7.62 8.97 -5.96
CA CYS A 231 -8.69 8.67 -5.01
C CYS A 231 -9.50 7.44 -5.44
N THR A 232 -9.51 6.39 -4.61
CA THR A 232 -10.26 5.15 -4.85
C THR A 232 -11.77 5.37 -4.91
N VAL A 233 -12.30 6.27 -4.08
CA VAL A 233 -13.73 6.61 -4.06
C VAL A 233 -14.15 7.34 -5.34
N SER A 234 -13.32 8.28 -5.80
CA SER A 234 -13.65 9.14 -6.96
C SER A 234 -13.44 8.46 -8.32
N ASN A 235 -12.75 7.30 -8.36
CA ASN A 235 -12.42 6.60 -9.59
C ASN A 235 -12.97 5.16 -9.60
N PRO A 236 -14.32 4.97 -9.65
CA PRO A 236 -14.95 3.65 -9.53
C PRO A 236 -14.62 2.70 -10.70
N SER A 237 -14.31 3.22 -11.88
CA SER A 237 -13.89 2.42 -13.03
C SER A 237 -12.48 1.85 -12.88
N ARG A 238 -11.63 2.46 -12.05
CA ARG A 238 -10.23 2.07 -11.87
C ARG A 238 -9.98 1.28 -10.59
N PHE A 239 -10.64 1.64 -9.49
CA PHE A 239 -10.30 1.12 -8.17
C PHE A 239 -11.49 0.56 -7.42
N PHE A 240 -11.25 -0.49 -6.67
CA PHE A 240 -12.14 -0.92 -5.59
C PHE A 240 -12.10 0.09 -4.45
N SER A 241 -13.25 0.28 -3.79
CA SER A 241 -13.36 1.12 -2.59
C SER A 241 -14.36 0.52 -1.61
N HIS A 242 -13.88 0.20 -0.43
CA HIS A 242 -14.76 -0.28 0.65
C HIS A 242 -15.66 0.84 1.20
N ARG A 243 -15.16 2.08 1.22
CA ARG A 243 -15.93 3.27 1.67
C ARG A 243 -17.14 3.51 0.77
N ARG A 244 -16.96 3.42 -0.53
CA ARG A 244 -18.02 3.63 -1.53
C ARG A 244 -18.98 2.45 -1.59
N ASP A 245 -18.45 1.22 -1.70
CA ASP A 245 -19.21 0.05 -2.13
C ASP A 245 -19.60 -0.89 -0.98
N ARG A 246 -18.97 -0.78 0.20
CA ARG A 246 -19.11 -1.66 1.37
C ARG A 246 -18.65 -3.09 1.09
N ILE A 247 -19.28 -3.79 0.15
CA ILE A 247 -18.83 -5.08 -0.37
C ILE A 247 -17.97 -4.79 -1.59
N SER A 248 -16.68 -5.09 -1.51
CA SER A 248 -15.71 -4.65 -2.51
C SER A 248 -14.52 -5.61 -2.60
N GLY A 249 -13.99 -5.77 -3.82
CA GLY A 249 -12.73 -6.46 -4.05
C GLY A 249 -11.52 -5.72 -3.47
N ARG A 250 -10.35 -6.32 -3.70
CA ARG A 250 -9.04 -5.72 -3.36
C ARG A 250 -8.17 -5.67 -4.62
N PHE A 251 -7.59 -4.51 -4.89
CA PHE A 251 -6.49 -4.40 -5.83
C PHE A 251 -5.15 -4.47 -5.09
N ALA A 252 -4.03 -4.63 -5.79
CA ALA A 252 -2.75 -4.81 -5.14
C ALA A 252 -1.65 -3.93 -5.72
N ALA A 253 -0.73 -3.51 -4.86
CA ALA A 253 0.57 -2.99 -5.24
C ALA A 253 1.64 -4.05 -4.95
N GLY A 254 2.52 -4.29 -5.92
CA GLY A 254 3.62 -5.26 -5.82
C GLY A 254 4.95 -4.63 -6.21
N ILE A 255 6.02 -5.03 -5.51
CA ILE A 255 7.40 -4.63 -5.80
C ILE A 255 8.33 -5.83 -5.64
N TRP A 256 9.28 -5.99 -6.59
CA TRP A 256 10.21 -7.13 -6.58
C TRP A 256 11.52 -6.85 -7.29
N LEU A 257 12.46 -7.73 -7.06
CA LEU A 257 13.72 -7.87 -7.80
C LEU A 257 13.56 -9.03 -8.80
N PRO A 258 13.68 -8.83 -10.11
CA PRO A 258 13.55 -9.88 -11.12
C PRO A 258 14.72 -10.89 -11.11
#